data_6fb07782dd68e4bb909b1abe20805b76
#
_entry.id   6fb07782dd68e4bb909b1abe20805b76
#
_cell.length_a   1.000
_cell.length_b   1.000
_cell.length_c   1.000
_cell.angle_alpha   90.00
_cell.angle_beta   90.00
_cell.angle_gamma   90.00
#
_symmetry.space_group_name_H-M   'P 1'
#
loop_
_entity.id
_entity.type
_entity.pdbx_description
1 polymer ?
#
loop_
_entity_poly.entity_id
_entity_poly.type
_entity_poly.pdbx_seq_one_letter_code
_entity_poly.pdbx_strand_id
1 'polypeptide(L)'
;MKKIIALLMGILLMVSAAFAEDHPATIQSLTDLGEIGKKLEEGIAIGKVYYTDGYGFSTSEFTTDDPEEIQLLWNAVNAITVGKKVDEAITDWYPQIVFCLTDGTKGAVRFEAHWLYIGGTEKYEIGNDKGFWNLTAELREKHEEMARGAVPAGWNEVLDGGWAAASDPAVTEEVRTLLEKGLEGLVGMSYVPVAYLGSQVVAGYNHAVLCQGTVIYPGAQPRWVIVYLYEDPEGGVSLTDIADLQW
;
A
#
# COMPACT_ATOMS: atom_id res chain seq x y z
N MET A 1 -5.84 32.70 -21.93
CA MET A 1 -5.94 31.63 -20.94
C MET A 1 -4.88 31.73 -19.81
N LYS A 2 -4.03 32.73 -19.73
CA LYS A 2 -3.03 32.94 -18.64
C LYS A 2 -3.48 33.89 -17.52
N LYS A 3 -4.72 34.38 -17.52
CA LYS A 3 -5.21 35.39 -16.55
C LYS A 3 -6.26 34.85 -15.54
N ILE A 4 -6.69 33.60 -15.64
CA ILE A 4 -7.71 33.02 -14.74
C ILE A 4 -7.08 32.30 -13.55
N ILE A 5 -5.84 31.83 -13.68
CA ILE A 5 -5.10 31.12 -12.60
C ILE A 5 -4.65 32.09 -11.48
N ALA A 6 -4.45 33.36 -11.78
CA ALA A 6 -4.02 34.36 -10.79
C ALA A 6 -5.16 34.84 -9.86
N LEU A 7 -6.42 34.59 -10.18
CA LEU A 7 -7.56 35.11 -9.40
C LEU A 7 -8.04 34.16 -8.30
N LEU A 8 -7.68 32.87 -8.36
CA LEU A 8 -8.02 31.88 -7.32
C LEU A 8 -6.98 31.79 -6.18
N MET A 9 -5.78 32.31 -6.36
CA MET A 9 -4.78 32.44 -5.29
C MET A 9 -5.01 33.65 -4.38
N GLY A 10 -5.89 34.60 -4.74
CA GLY A 10 -6.06 35.87 -4.02
C GLY A 10 -7.11 35.89 -2.91
N ILE A 11 -7.86 34.81 -2.66
CA ILE A 11 -8.99 34.81 -1.71
C ILE A 11 -8.65 34.16 -0.37
N LEU A 12 -7.48 33.54 -0.21
CA LEU A 12 -7.08 32.87 1.05
C LEU A 12 -6.17 33.72 1.96
N LEU A 13 -6.02 35.01 1.71
CA LEU A 13 -5.05 35.87 2.44
C LEU A 13 -5.67 37.04 3.21
N MET A 14 -6.95 36.98 3.59
CA MET A 14 -7.51 38.04 4.45
C MET A 14 -8.43 37.48 5.54
N VAL A 15 -7.87 36.81 6.53
CA VAL A 15 -8.32 36.87 7.93
C VAL A 15 -7.10 36.60 8.83
N SER A 16 -6.34 37.59 9.16
CA SER A 16 -5.47 37.53 10.32
C SER A 16 -5.12 38.93 10.81
N ALA A 17 -5.87 39.44 11.73
CA ALA A 17 -5.38 40.33 12.77
C ALA A 17 -6.48 40.48 13.82
N ALA A 18 -6.41 39.77 14.89
CA ALA A 18 -6.61 40.19 16.29
C ALA A 18 -6.91 38.96 17.17
N PHE A 19 -6.18 38.91 18.24
CA PHE A 19 -6.22 38.04 19.42
C PHE A 19 -5.09 37.00 19.45
N ALA A 20 -4.11 37.34 20.29
CA ALA A 20 -3.13 36.40 20.82
C ALA A 20 -3.86 35.47 21.83
N GLU A 21 -4.53 34.46 21.31
CA GLU A 21 -4.94 33.28 22.03
C GLU A 21 -4.34 32.09 21.27
N ASP A 22 -3.84 31.09 22.00
CA ASP A 22 -3.23 29.84 21.49
C ASP A 22 -3.74 29.50 20.08
N HIS A 23 -2.95 29.83 19.06
CA HIS A 23 -3.33 29.46 17.71
C HIS A 23 -3.34 27.93 17.68
N PRO A 24 -4.48 27.28 17.42
CA PRO A 24 -4.50 25.84 17.31
C PRO A 24 -3.46 25.44 16.29
N ALA A 25 -2.64 24.47 16.65
CA ALA A 25 -1.65 23.91 15.74
C ALA A 25 -2.34 23.49 14.43
N THR A 26 -1.72 23.77 13.30
CA THR A 26 -2.21 23.31 12.00
C THR A 26 -1.48 22.02 11.62
N ILE A 27 -2.06 21.23 10.72
CA ILE A 27 -1.42 20.03 10.23
C ILE A 27 -0.04 20.35 9.62
N GLN A 28 0.10 21.46 8.93
CA GLN A 28 1.38 21.93 8.39
C GLN A 28 2.38 22.33 9.47
N SER A 29 1.93 22.90 10.59
CA SER A 29 2.84 23.30 11.67
C SER A 29 3.40 22.12 12.48
N LEU A 30 2.76 20.97 12.39
CA LEU A 30 3.10 19.78 13.15
C LEU A 30 3.72 18.66 12.29
N THR A 31 3.70 18.78 10.98
CA THR A 31 4.15 17.72 10.06
C THR A 31 5.09 18.27 8.99
N ASP A 32 5.67 17.37 8.21
CA ASP A 32 6.52 17.70 7.06
C ASP A 32 5.80 18.49 5.97
N LEU A 33 4.45 18.60 6.04
CA LEU A 33 3.68 19.43 5.09
C LEU A 33 4.02 20.93 5.20
N GLY A 34 4.60 21.37 6.30
CA GLY A 34 5.08 22.74 6.42
C GLY A 34 6.22 23.06 5.46
N GLU A 35 7.11 22.11 5.21
CA GLU A 35 8.15 22.23 4.19
C GLU A 35 7.54 22.20 2.78
N ILE A 36 6.61 21.27 2.54
CA ILE A 36 5.88 21.20 1.26
C ILE A 36 5.19 22.55 0.96
N GLY A 37 4.46 23.11 1.94
CA GLY A 37 3.79 24.39 1.77
C GLY A 37 4.73 25.52 1.35
N LYS A 38 5.89 25.64 1.99
CA LYS A 38 6.92 26.62 1.62
C LYS A 38 7.44 26.43 0.20
N LYS A 39 7.70 25.19 -0.19
CA LYS A 39 8.18 24.85 -1.54
C LYS A 39 7.13 25.17 -2.62
N LEU A 40 5.84 24.97 -2.32
CA LEU A 40 4.76 25.37 -3.22
C LEU A 40 4.70 26.89 -3.41
N GLU A 41 4.95 27.68 -2.35
CA GLU A 41 5.06 29.14 -2.44
C GLU A 41 6.26 29.58 -3.30
N GLU A 42 7.35 28.79 -3.31
CA GLU A 42 8.52 28.99 -4.18
C GLU A 42 8.26 28.58 -5.64
N GLY A 43 7.08 28.01 -5.94
CA GLY A 43 6.67 27.58 -7.29
C GLY A 43 7.04 26.15 -7.66
N ILE A 44 7.50 25.35 -6.71
CA ILE A 44 7.75 23.93 -6.91
C ILE A 44 6.41 23.19 -6.81
N ALA A 45 6.10 22.31 -7.76
CA ALA A 45 4.81 21.61 -7.81
C ALA A 45 4.89 20.25 -7.10
N ILE A 46 3.73 19.76 -6.61
CA ILE A 46 3.57 18.36 -6.24
C ILE A 46 3.46 17.56 -7.53
N GLY A 47 4.37 16.63 -7.74
CA GLY A 47 4.41 15.78 -8.93
C GLY A 47 3.74 14.43 -8.71
N LYS A 48 3.56 13.99 -7.46
CA LYS A 48 2.96 12.69 -7.14
C LYS A 48 2.47 12.63 -5.70
N VAL A 49 1.41 11.86 -5.47
CA VAL A 49 0.90 11.54 -4.14
C VAL A 49 0.78 10.02 -3.99
N TYR A 50 1.19 9.51 -2.85
CA TYR A 50 0.99 8.12 -2.43
C TYR A 50 0.05 8.10 -1.24
N TYR A 51 -0.89 7.16 -1.24
CA TYR A 51 -1.77 6.90 -0.10
C TYR A 51 -1.77 5.41 0.23
N THR A 52 -1.68 5.10 1.53
CA THR A 52 -1.84 3.74 2.06
C THR A 52 -2.79 3.81 3.25
N ASP A 53 -3.70 2.85 3.37
CA ASP A 53 -4.64 2.78 4.50
C ASP A 53 -4.02 2.16 5.76
N GLY A 54 -2.83 1.61 5.66
CA GLY A 54 -2.09 1.06 6.80
C GLY A 54 -2.71 -0.17 7.45
N TYR A 55 -3.69 -0.81 6.81
CA TYR A 55 -4.38 -1.96 7.37
C TYR A 55 -3.58 -3.25 7.12
N GLY A 56 -2.77 -3.66 8.09
CA GLY A 56 -2.07 -4.94 8.09
C GLY A 56 -1.14 -5.15 6.89
N PHE A 57 -1.13 -6.35 6.36
CA PHE A 57 -0.36 -6.73 5.16
C PHE A 57 -1.10 -6.45 3.85
N SER A 58 -2.36 -6.01 3.90
CA SER A 58 -3.14 -5.59 2.75
C SER A 58 -3.03 -4.08 2.63
N THR A 59 -2.04 -3.60 1.93
CA THR A 59 -1.90 -2.20 1.61
C THR A 59 -2.85 -1.86 0.47
N SER A 60 -4.02 -1.29 0.80
CA SER A 60 -4.81 -0.58 -0.21
C SER A 60 -4.04 0.68 -0.56
N GLU A 61 -3.22 0.58 -1.58
CA GLU A 61 -2.41 1.71 -2.03
C GLU A 61 -2.99 2.25 -3.34
N PHE A 62 -3.10 3.55 -3.42
CA PHE A 62 -3.18 4.20 -4.71
C PHE A 62 -2.07 5.24 -4.84
N THR A 63 -1.69 5.48 -6.08
CA THR A 63 -0.72 6.50 -6.44
C THR A 63 -1.33 7.35 -7.52
N THR A 64 -1.24 8.67 -7.40
CA THR A 64 -1.70 9.58 -8.43
C THR A 64 -0.64 10.63 -8.80
N ASP A 65 -0.57 10.95 -10.08
CA ASP A 65 0.14 12.09 -10.66
C ASP A 65 -0.84 13.03 -11.41
N ASP A 66 -2.14 12.76 -11.31
CA ASP A 66 -3.19 13.63 -11.83
C ASP A 66 -3.25 14.95 -11.03
N PRO A 67 -3.04 16.10 -11.68
CA PRO A 67 -3.01 17.40 -10.98
C PRO A 67 -4.31 17.77 -10.27
N GLU A 68 -5.46 17.30 -10.76
CA GLU A 68 -6.76 17.58 -10.14
C GLU A 68 -6.91 16.76 -8.85
N GLU A 69 -6.57 15.48 -8.87
CA GLU A 69 -6.58 14.63 -7.69
C GLU A 69 -5.58 15.09 -6.65
N ILE A 70 -4.35 15.46 -7.07
CA ILE A 70 -3.33 16.03 -6.20
C ILE A 70 -3.85 17.27 -5.48
N GLN A 71 -4.51 18.19 -6.22
CA GLN A 71 -5.04 19.41 -5.64
C GLN A 71 -6.19 19.12 -4.65
N LEU A 72 -7.07 18.17 -4.97
CA LEU A 72 -8.14 17.73 -4.07
C LEU A 72 -7.57 17.14 -2.78
N LEU A 73 -6.59 16.25 -2.87
CA LEU A 73 -5.93 15.63 -1.71
C LEU A 73 -5.20 16.67 -0.85
N TRP A 74 -4.46 17.60 -1.48
CA TRP A 74 -3.79 18.68 -0.77
C TRP A 74 -4.78 19.55 0.00
N ASN A 75 -5.88 19.94 -0.63
CA ASN A 75 -6.92 20.74 0.01
C ASN A 75 -7.61 19.97 1.15
N ALA A 76 -7.93 18.69 0.93
CA ALA A 76 -8.61 17.86 1.92
C ALA A 76 -7.75 17.65 3.18
N VAL A 77 -6.46 17.39 3.01
CA VAL A 77 -5.53 17.26 4.15
C VAL A 77 -5.39 18.58 4.91
N ASN A 78 -5.25 19.71 4.20
CA ASN A 78 -5.09 21.01 4.85
C ASN A 78 -6.41 21.55 5.46
N ALA A 79 -7.55 20.98 5.14
CA ALA A 79 -8.82 21.28 5.80
C ALA A 79 -8.99 20.58 7.15
N ILE A 80 -8.14 19.61 7.46
CA ILE A 80 -8.16 18.90 8.75
C ILE A 80 -7.73 19.88 9.85
N THR A 81 -8.55 19.98 10.88
CA THR A 81 -8.23 20.79 12.07
C THR A 81 -7.52 19.93 13.10
N VAL A 82 -6.57 20.50 13.80
CA VAL A 82 -5.80 19.85 14.85
C VAL A 82 -6.23 20.37 16.20
N GLY A 83 -6.61 19.49 17.09
CA GLY A 83 -7.07 19.77 18.44
C GLY A 83 -5.99 19.53 19.49
N LYS A 84 -6.38 18.98 20.60
CA LYS A 84 -5.50 18.74 21.76
C LYS A 84 -4.55 17.58 21.51
N LYS A 85 -3.37 17.67 22.11
CA LYS A 85 -2.51 16.50 22.28
C LYS A 85 -3.21 15.49 23.23
N VAL A 86 -3.20 14.21 22.84
CA VAL A 86 -3.78 13.12 23.61
C VAL A 86 -2.71 12.10 23.97
N ASP A 87 -2.88 11.46 25.11
CA ASP A 87 -1.98 10.42 25.62
C ASP A 87 -2.76 9.12 25.69
N GLU A 88 -2.96 8.49 24.53
CA GLU A 88 -3.71 7.24 24.40
C GLU A 88 -2.83 6.13 23.81
N ALA A 89 -3.27 4.89 24.03
CA ALA A 89 -2.55 3.73 23.51
C ALA A 89 -2.45 3.76 21.98
N ILE A 90 -1.32 3.28 21.46
CA ILE A 90 -1.04 3.16 20.03
C ILE A 90 -1.86 1.99 19.48
N THR A 91 -2.47 2.17 18.31
CA THR A 91 -3.05 1.09 17.49
C THR A 91 -2.09 0.70 16.38
N ASP A 92 -2.35 -0.39 15.71
CA ASP A 92 -1.55 -0.89 14.57
C ASP A 92 -2.11 -0.48 13.20
N TRP A 93 -3.03 0.48 13.17
CA TRP A 93 -3.59 1.04 11.95
C TRP A 93 -3.08 2.46 11.72
N TYR A 94 -2.25 2.63 10.68
CA TYR A 94 -1.56 3.87 10.36
C TYR A 94 -1.75 4.30 8.89
N PRO A 95 -2.93 4.82 8.51
CA PRO A 95 -3.06 5.45 7.21
C PRO A 95 -2.04 6.54 7.02
N GLN A 96 -1.45 6.59 5.84
CA GLN A 96 -0.42 7.57 5.50
C GLN A 96 -0.66 8.16 4.11
N ILE A 97 -0.49 9.49 4.00
CA ILE A 97 -0.41 10.17 2.72
C ILE A 97 0.96 10.83 2.58
N VAL A 98 1.58 10.68 1.42
CA VAL A 98 2.90 11.24 1.11
C VAL A 98 2.80 12.10 -0.14
N PHE A 99 3.17 13.36 -0.03
CA PHE A 99 3.29 14.29 -1.14
C PHE A 99 4.75 14.36 -1.61
N CYS A 100 4.98 14.12 -2.89
CA CYS A 100 6.30 14.19 -3.50
C CYS A 100 6.35 15.35 -4.48
N LEU A 101 7.25 16.29 -4.25
CA LEU A 101 7.49 17.43 -5.11
C LEU A 101 8.36 17.06 -6.30
N THR A 102 8.30 17.87 -7.35
CA THR A 102 9.09 17.70 -8.57
C THR A 102 10.58 17.87 -8.37
N ASP A 103 11.01 18.48 -7.26
CA ASP A 103 12.42 18.59 -6.86
C ASP A 103 12.92 17.41 -6.01
N GLY A 104 12.05 16.42 -5.75
CA GLY A 104 12.36 15.25 -4.93
C GLY A 104 12.08 15.40 -3.43
N THR A 105 11.67 16.59 -2.96
CA THR A 105 11.24 16.80 -1.58
C THR A 105 9.97 15.95 -1.31
N LYS A 106 9.89 15.34 -0.11
CA LYS A 106 8.74 14.55 0.31
C LYS A 106 8.25 15.04 1.67
N GLY A 107 6.93 15.07 1.83
CA GLY A 107 6.28 15.29 3.11
C GLY A 107 5.19 14.26 3.35
N ALA A 108 5.16 13.72 4.55
CA ALA A 108 4.23 12.66 4.93
C ALA A 108 3.36 13.09 6.11
N VAL A 109 2.10 12.64 6.07
CA VAL A 109 1.19 12.71 7.21
C VAL A 109 0.72 11.31 7.52
N ARG A 110 0.79 10.95 8.80
CA ARG A 110 0.30 9.68 9.32
C ARG A 110 -0.88 9.95 10.24
N PHE A 111 -1.87 9.09 10.11
CA PHE A 111 -3.03 9.10 10.99
C PHE A 111 -3.05 7.81 11.79
N GLU A 112 -3.60 7.86 12.98
CA GLU A 112 -3.90 6.69 13.78
C GLU A 112 -5.38 6.75 14.13
N ALA A 113 -6.19 5.95 13.45
CA ALA A 113 -7.65 6.04 13.49
C ALA A 113 -8.13 7.49 13.25
N HIS A 114 -8.56 8.19 14.32
CA HIS A 114 -9.09 9.55 14.26
C HIS A 114 -8.11 10.59 14.84
N TRP A 115 -6.82 10.26 14.92
CA TRP A 115 -5.79 11.15 15.43
C TRP A 115 -4.69 11.40 14.40
N LEU A 116 -4.12 12.58 14.44
CA LEU A 116 -2.86 12.88 13.76
C LEU A 116 -1.73 12.24 14.57
N TYR A 117 -0.94 11.38 13.94
CA TYR A 117 0.21 10.74 14.53
C TYR A 117 1.48 11.48 14.15
N ILE A 118 2.22 11.93 15.16
CA ILE A 118 3.53 12.57 14.99
C ILE A 118 4.56 11.70 15.69
N GLY A 119 5.56 11.27 14.97
CA GLY A 119 6.61 10.31 15.34
C GLY A 119 6.85 10.06 16.83
N GLY A 120 7.05 8.82 17.21
CA GLY A 120 7.15 8.41 18.61
C GLY A 120 5.79 8.06 19.22
N THR A 121 5.32 8.80 20.19
CA THR A 121 4.05 8.56 20.90
C THR A 121 3.11 9.76 20.87
N GLU A 122 3.42 10.78 20.08
CA GLU A 122 2.63 12.00 20.06
C GLU A 122 1.44 11.88 19.13
N LYS A 123 0.26 12.12 19.66
CA LYS A 123 -1.00 12.13 18.93
C LYS A 123 -1.78 13.41 19.22
N TYR A 124 -2.55 13.84 18.24
CA TYR A 124 -3.41 15.00 18.36
C TYR A 124 -4.80 14.66 17.85
N GLU A 125 -5.82 15.10 18.57
CA GLU A 125 -7.18 15.04 18.05
C GLU A 125 -7.25 15.72 16.69
N ILE A 126 -8.03 15.16 15.76
CA ILE A 126 -8.32 15.80 14.48
C ILE A 126 -9.83 16.03 14.35
N GLY A 127 -10.17 17.05 13.59
CA GLY A 127 -11.54 17.36 13.22
C GLY A 127 -11.60 17.79 11.76
N ASN A 128 -12.81 17.91 11.25
CA ASN A 128 -13.05 18.23 9.83
C ASN A 128 -12.37 17.27 8.83
N ASP A 129 -12.08 16.05 9.29
CA ASP A 129 -11.35 15.00 8.56
C ASP A 129 -12.23 14.15 7.65
N LYS A 130 -13.57 14.21 7.82
CA LYS A 130 -14.52 13.40 7.04
C LYS A 130 -14.36 13.58 5.52
N GLY A 131 -14.08 14.82 5.07
CA GLY A 131 -13.84 15.11 3.66
C GLY A 131 -12.64 14.39 3.11
N PHE A 132 -11.56 14.33 3.89
CA PHE A 132 -10.34 13.59 3.55
C PHE A 132 -10.59 12.08 3.43
N TRP A 133 -11.25 11.48 4.43
CA TRP A 133 -11.55 10.03 4.41
C TRP A 133 -12.49 9.63 3.28
N ASN A 134 -13.50 10.45 2.98
CA ASN A 134 -14.40 10.19 1.86
C ASN A 134 -13.64 10.27 0.52
N LEU A 135 -12.81 11.29 0.34
CA LEU A 135 -12.03 11.47 -0.89
C LEU A 135 -11.02 10.32 -1.09
N THR A 136 -10.30 9.91 -0.04
CA THR A 136 -9.35 8.79 -0.17
C THR A 136 -10.05 7.48 -0.47
N ALA A 137 -11.24 7.24 0.08
CA ALA A 137 -12.05 6.07 -0.25
C ALA A 137 -12.53 6.09 -1.71
N GLU A 138 -13.02 7.25 -2.21
CA GLU A 138 -13.46 7.43 -3.58
C GLU A 138 -12.31 7.24 -4.58
N LEU A 139 -11.16 7.86 -4.32
CA LEU A 139 -9.99 7.72 -5.19
C LEU A 139 -9.45 6.29 -5.19
N ARG A 140 -9.44 5.61 -4.06
CA ARG A 140 -9.06 4.21 -3.98
C ARG A 140 -9.96 3.36 -4.89
N GLU A 141 -11.28 3.49 -4.76
CA GLU A 141 -12.25 2.75 -5.60
C GLU A 141 -12.02 3.05 -7.10
N LYS A 142 -11.85 4.34 -7.45
CA LYS A 142 -11.55 4.77 -8.83
C LYS A 142 -10.27 4.12 -9.36
N HIS A 143 -9.18 4.16 -8.59
CA HIS A 143 -7.89 3.57 -9.02
C HIS A 143 -7.94 2.05 -9.08
N GLU A 144 -8.67 1.39 -8.20
CA GLU A 144 -8.95 -0.05 -8.28
C GLU A 144 -9.78 -0.42 -9.50
N GLU A 145 -10.81 0.39 -9.84
CA GLU A 145 -11.60 0.20 -11.06
C GLU A 145 -10.77 0.44 -12.32
N MET A 146 -9.93 1.48 -12.32
CA MET A 146 -9.00 1.73 -13.43
C MET A 146 -8.01 0.58 -13.59
N ALA A 147 -7.47 0.06 -12.50
CA ALA A 147 -6.58 -1.11 -12.53
C ALA A 147 -7.32 -2.36 -13.04
N ARG A 148 -8.58 -2.59 -12.60
CA ARG A 148 -9.43 -3.67 -13.11
C ARG A 148 -9.85 -3.47 -14.56
N GLY A 149 -10.14 -2.23 -14.97
CA GLY A 149 -10.53 -1.89 -16.35
C GLY A 149 -9.34 -1.77 -17.30
N ALA A 150 -8.14 -1.49 -16.78
CA ALA A 150 -6.90 -1.50 -17.52
C ALA A 150 -6.36 -2.91 -17.76
N VAL A 151 -6.96 -3.93 -17.12
CA VAL A 151 -6.71 -5.34 -17.48
C VAL A 151 -7.49 -5.62 -18.76
N PRO A 152 -6.88 -5.60 -19.98
CA PRO A 152 -7.53 -6.02 -21.19
C PRO A 152 -8.09 -7.44 -20.98
N ALA A 153 -9.22 -7.76 -21.57
CA ALA A 153 -9.74 -9.11 -21.60
C ALA A 153 -8.64 -10.02 -22.20
N GLY A 154 -7.96 -10.78 -21.36
CA GLY A 154 -6.75 -11.55 -21.70
C GLY A 154 -5.54 -11.30 -20.79
N TRP A 155 -5.60 -10.36 -19.83
CA TRP A 155 -4.56 -10.11 -18.84
C TRP A 155 -4.61 -11.09 -17.66
N ASN A 156 -4.66 -12.38 -17.98
CA ASN A 156 -3.84 -13.38 -17.32
C ASN A 156 -2.47 -13.46 -18.01
N GLU A 157 -2.12 -12.47 -18.84
CA GLU A 157 -0.77 -12.37 -19.41
C GLU A 157 0.15 -11.87 -18.31
N VAL A 158 0.79 -12.83 -17.70
CA VAL A 158 1.93 -12.66 -16.80
C VAL A 158 2.95 -11.78 -17.50
N LEU A 159 3.28 -10.63 -16.90
CA LEU A 159 4.41 -9.81 -17.37
C LEU A 159 5.64 -10.71 -17.38
N ASP A 160 6.37 -10.76 -18.50
CA ASP A 160 7.62 -11.51 -18.61
C ASP A 160 8.52 -11.23 -17.40
N GLY A 161 8.78 -12.24 -16.58
CA GLY A 161 9.59 -12.13 -15.38
C GLY A 161 8.86 -11.62 -14.12
N GLY A 162 7.55 -11.38 -14.15
CA GLY A 162 6.74 -11.03 -12.97
C GLY A 162 6.00 -12.23 -12.37
N TRP A 163 5.74 -12.20 -11.05
CA TRP A 163 4.82 -13.14 -10.40
C TRP A 163 3.37 -12.72 -10.64
N ALA A 164 2.55 -13.64 -11.12
CA ALA A 164 1.10 -13.48 -11.19
C ALA A 164 0.42 -14.27 -10.07
N ALA A 165 -0.40 -13.60 -9.27
CA ALA A 165 -1.22 -14.29 -8.28
C ALA A 165 -2.22 -15.22 -8.97
N ALA A 166 -2.48 -16.38 -8.37
CA ALA A 166 -3.50 -17.29 -8.85
C ALA A 166 -4.89 -16.62 -8.78
N SER A 167 -5.64 -16.66 -9.87
CA SER A 167 -7.03 -16.19 -9.89
C SER A 167 -7.97 -17.08 -9.05
N ASP A 168 -7.60 -18.35 -8.90
CA ASP A 168 -8.23 -19.32 -8.01
C ASP A 168 -7.12 -20.00 -7.20
N PRO A 169 -7.10 -19.85 -5.86
CA PRO A 169 -6.11 -20.48 -5.00
C PRO A 169 -6.37 -21.98 -4.76
N ALA A 170 -7.38 -22.57 -5.40
CA ALA A 170 -7.71 -23.97 -5.22
C ALA A 170 -6.53 -24.88 -5.61
N VAL A 171 -6.27 -25.89 -4.78
CA VAL A 171 -5.29 -26.93 -5.08
C VAL A 171 -5.92 -27.95 -6.03
N THR A 172 -5.73 -27.71 -7.32
CA THR A 172 -6.21 -28.63 -8.38
C THR A 172 -5.34 -29.90 -8.45
N GLU A 173 -5.77 -30.86 -9.27
CA GLU A 173 -4.98 -32.08 -9.49
C GLU A 173 -3.66 -31.78 -10.21
N GLU A 174 -3.64 -30.78 -11.09
CA GLU A 174 -2.42 -30.30 -11.75
C GLU A 174 -1.42 -29.76 -10.73
N VAL A 175 -1.89 -28.93 -9.78
CA VAL A 175 -1.03 -28.38 -8.71
C VAL A 175 -0.48 -29.49 -7.81
N ARG A 176 -1.30 -30.53 -7.52
CA ARG A 176 -0.83 -31.70 -6.76
C ARG A 176 0.26 -32.44 -7.51
N THR A 177 0.04 -32.69 -8.80
CA THR A 177 1.00 -33.38 -9.67
C THR A 177 2.32 -32.61 -9.79
N LEU A 178 2.25 -31.27 -9.92
CA LEU A 178 3.45 -30.41 -9.91
C LEU A 178 4.23 -30.57 -8.60
N LEU A 179 3.51 -30.53 -7.47
CA LEU A 179 4.14 -30.65 -6.16
C LEU A 179 4.76 -32.05 -5.94
N GLU A 180 4.06 -33.12 -6.33
CA GLU A 180 4.56 -34.48 -6.24
C GLU A 180 5.84 -34.69 -7.06
N LYS A 181 5.86 -34.20 -8.31
CA LYS A 181 7.04 -34.27 -9.17
C LYS A 181 8.21 -33.47 -8.59
N GLY A 182 7.96 -32.22 -8.16
CA GLY A 182 9.00 -31.35 -7.65
C GLY A 182 9.57 -31.77 -6.31
N LEU A 183 8.82 -32.52 -5.51
CA LEU A 183 9.27 -33.07 -4.22
C LEU A 183 9.77 -34.52 -4.32
N GLU A 184 9.78 -35.10 -5.53
CA GLU A 184 10.26 -36.48 -5.73
C GLU A 184 11.69 -36.66 -5.18
N GLY A 185 11.87 -37.66 -4.36
CA GLY A 185 13.16 -37.96 -3.71
C GLY A 185 13.47 -37.12 -2.46
N LEU A 186 12.63 -36.13 -2.12
CA LEU A 186 12.80 -35.39 -0.86
C LEU A 186 12.31 -36.24 0.32
N VAL A 187 13.16 -36.39 1.32
CA VAL A 187 12.86 -37.21 2.51
C VAL A 187 12.98 -36.38 3.79
N GLY A 188 12.35 -36.86 4.86
CA GLY A 188 12.45 -36.24 6.20
C GLY A 188 11.33 -35.24 6.52
N MET A 189 10.54 -34.84 5.53
CA MET A 189 9.41 -33.93 5.69
C MET A 189 8.27 -34.29 4.76
N SER A 190 7.01 -34.11 5.22
CA SER A 190 5.82 -34.20 4.39
C SER A 190 5.28 -32.81 4.10
N TYR A 191 4.72 -32.59 2.93
CA TYR A 191 4.14 -31.33 2.50
C TYR A 191 2.70 -31.55 2.06
N VAL A 192 1.76 -30.92 2.76
CA VAL A 192 0.33 -30.96 2.41
C VAL A 192 -0.04 -29.63 1.77
N PRO A 193 -0.37 -29.60 0.47
CA PRO A 193 -0.73 -28.35 -0.21
C PRO A 193 -2.06 -27.80 0.32
N VAL A 194 -2.11 -26.49 0.51
CA VAL A 194 -3.26 -25.77 1.05
C VAL A 194 -3.80 -24.75 0.07
N ALA A 195 -2.91 -24.04 -0.65
CA ALA A 195 -3.31 -23.08 -1.66
C ALA A 195 -2.24 -22.98 -2.76
N TYR A 196 -2.68 -22.76 -3.99
CA TYR A 196 -1.84 -22.32 -5.08
C TYR A 196 -1.74 -20.80 -5.04
N LEU A 197 -0.55 -20.25 -4.89
CA LEU A 197 -0.35 -18.81 -4.73
C LEU A 197 -0.20 -18.09 -6.06
N GLY A 198 0.39 -18.75 -7.06
CA GLY A 198 0.58 -18.16 -8.39
C GLY A 198 1.79 -18.71 -9.12
N SER A 199 2.08 -18.07 -10.25
CA SER A 199 3.18 -18.45 -11.14
C SER A 199 3.95 -17.24 -11.65
N GLN A 200 5.15 -17.51 -12.18
CA GLN A 200 6.01 -16.55 -12.84
C GLN A 200 6.46 -17.16 -14.17
N VAL A 201 6.25 -16.43 -15.27
CA VAL A 201 6.76 -16.85 -16.58
C VAL A 201 8.24 -16.52 -16.69
N VAL A 202 9.01 -17.53 -17.01
CA VAL A 202 10.44 -17.44 -17.29
C VAL A 202 10.72 -18.25 -18.56
N ALA A 203 11.86 -18.89 -18.74
CA ALA A 203 12.01 -19.91 -19.76
C ALA A 203 11.34 -21.23 -19.28
N GLY A 204 10.00 -21.23 -19.12
CA GLY A 204 9.18 -22.17 -18.40
C GLY A 204 8.32 -21.43 -17.39
N TYR A 205 7.95 -22.08 -16.28
CA TYR A 205 7.15 -21.49 -15.22
C TYR A 205 7.75 -21.74 -13.84
N ASN A 206 7.83 -20.71 -13.02
CA ASN A 206 7.97 -20.88 -11.59
C ASN A 206 6.58 -20.92 -10.96
N HIS A 207 6.37 -21.80 -10.00
CA HIS A 207 5.12 -21.96 -9.25
C HIS A 207 5.38 -21.75 -7.75
N ALA A 208 4.40 -21.17 -7.05
CA ALA A 208 4.44 -21.03 -5.60
C ALA A 208 3.21 -21.71 -4.98
N VAL A 209 3.44 -22.66 -4.08
CA VAL A 209 2.39 -23.42 -3.41
C VAL A 209 2.53 -23.28 -1.90
N LEU A 210 1.48 -22.79 -1.24
CA LEU A 210 1.40 -22.79 0.22
C LEU A 210 1.14 -24.20 0.72
N CYS A 211 1.99 -24.68 1.63
CA CYS A 211 1.90 -26.01 2.19
C CYS A 211 1.98 -25.98 3.73
N GLN A 212 1.40 -27.03 4.35
CA GLN A 212 1.77 -27.44 5.70
C GLN A 212 2.92 -28.45 5.62
N GLY A 213 4.11 -28.03 6.06
CA GLY A 213 5.29 -28.87 6.17
C GLY A 213 5.38 -29.50 7.54
N THR A 214 5.55 -30.81 7.62
CA THR A 214 5.70 -31.54 8.88
C THR A 214 6.90 -32.48 8.82
N VAL A 215 7.81 -32.33 9.76
CA VAL A 215 8.97 -33.23 9.88
C VAL A 215 8.50 -34.63 10.27
N ILE A 216 9.07 -35.67 9.65
CA ILE A 216 8.66 -37.06 9.87
C ILE A 216 9.33 -37.59 11.15
N TYR A 217 8.85 -37.15 12.31
CA TYR A 217 9.16 -37.77 13.61
C TYR A 217 7.95 -37.67 14.56
N PRO A 218 7.83 -38.54 15.58
CA PRO A 218 6.70 -38.51 16.51
C PRO A 218 6.61 -37.19 17.26
N GLY A 219 5.43 -36.55 17.23
CA GLY A 219 5.15 -35.29 17.94
C GLY A 219 5.56 -34.03 17.19
N ALA A 220 6.07 -34.10 15.97
CA ALA A 220 6.35 -32.94 15.15
C ALA A 220 5.09 -32.11 14.89
N GLN A 221 5.21 -30.79 15.01
CA GLN A 221 4.13 -29.87 14.70
C GLN A 221 4.26 -29.38 13.25
N PRO A 222 3.15 -29.24 12.52
CA PRO A 222 3.16 -28.66 11.19
C PRO A 222 3.54 -27.18 11.25
N ARG A 223 4.25 -26.71 10.24
CA ARG A 223 4.57 -25.31 10.01
C ARG A 223 4.14 -24.89 8.61
N TRP A 224 3.89 -23.61 8.43
CA TRP A 224 3.55 -23.08 7.14
C TRP A 224 4.82 -22.81 6.33
N VAL A 225 4.81 -23.27 5.08
CA VAL A 225 5.92 -23.09 4.14
C VAL A 225 5.38 -22.75 2.77
N ILE A 226 6.15 -22.01 1.98
CA ILE A 226 5.91 -21.85 0.55
C ILE A 226 6.91 -22.72 -0.18
N VAL A 227 6.40 -23.62 -1.01
CA VAL A 227 7.20 -24.47 -1.89
C VAL A 227 7.25 -23.81 -3.26
N TYR A 228 8.47 -23.50 -3.72
CA TYR A 228 8.73 -22.95 -5.05
C TYR A 228 9.22 -24.04 -5.98
N LEU A 229 8.53 -24.17 -7.12
CA LEU A 229 8.81 -25.19 -8.13
C LEU A 229 9.13 -24.51 -9.47
N TYR A 230 10.01 -25.09 -10.25
CA TYR A 230 10.24 -24.72 -11.62
C TYR A 230 9.76 -25.82 -12.56
N GLU A 231 8.92 -25.49 -13.53
CA GLU A 231 8.47 -26.35 -14.62
C GLU A 231 9.15 -25.89 -15.91
N ASP A 232 9.91 -26.78 -16.53
CA ASP A 232 10.56 -26.50 -17.83
C ASP A 232 9.54 -26.61 -18.99
N PRO A 233 9.89 -26.11 -20.20
CA PRO A 233 8.99 -26.21 -21.37
C PRO A 233 8.66 -27.63 -21.81
N GLU A 234 9.42 -28.64 -21.42
CA GLU A 234 9.21 -30.06 -21.70
C GLU A 234 8.34 -30.75 -20.64
N GLY A 235 7.93 -30.02 -19.56
CA GLY A 235 7.08 -30.51 -18.47
C GLY A 235 7.83 -31.24 -17.38
N GLY A 236 9.16 -31.09 -17.33
CA GLY A 236 9.99 -31.50 -16.19
C GLY A 236 9.79 -30.51 -15.03
N VAL A 237 9.64 -31.04 -13.79
CA VAL A 237 9.43 -30.21 -12.61
C VAL A 237 10.55 -30.42 -11.61
N SER A 238 11.10 -29.34 -11.06
CA SER A 238 12.14 -29.37 -10.04
C SER A 238 11.82 -28.45 -8.88
N LEU A 239 12.27 -28.81 -7.69
CA LEU A 239 12.23 -27.95 -6.50
C LEU A 239 13.25 -26.84 -6.62
N THR A 240 12.79 -25.58 -6.47
CA THR A 240 13.67 -24.41 -6.45
C THR A 240 14.00 -23.97 -5.04
N ASP A 241 12.98 -23.88 -4.16
CA ASP A 241 13.14 -23.41 -2.78
C ASP A 241 11.98 -23.84 -1.90
N ILE A 242 12.20 -23.85 -0.58
CA ILE A 242 11.16 -23.99 0.44
C ILE A 242 11.38 -22.91 1.50
N ALA A 243 10.52 -21.91 1.50
CA ALA A 243 10.58 -20.79 2.42
C ALA A 243 9.63 -20.98 3.62
N ASP A 244 10.12 -20.84 4.84
CA ASP A 244 9.30 -20.78 6.03
C ASP A 244 8.51 -19.47 6.09
N LEU A 245 7.20 -19.54 6.35
CA LEU A 245 6.43 -18.37 6.74
C LEU A 245 6.73 -18.03 8.20
N GLN A 246 7.39 -16.89 8.41
CA GLN A 246 7.64 -16.34 9.73
C GLN A 246 6.53 -15.33 10.08
N TRP A 247 5.98 -15.46 11.27
CA TRP A 247 4.94 -14.57 11.84
C TRP A 247 5.59 -13.55 12.76
#